data_6766912cc3ebffda0649792e3b441735
#
_entry.id   6766912cc3ebffda0649792e3b441735
#
_cell.length_a   1.000
_cell.length_b   1.000
_cell.length_c   1.000
_cell.angle_alpha   90.00
_cell.angle_beta   90.00
_cell.angle_gamma   90.00
#
_symmetry.space_group_name_H-M   'P 1'
#
loop_
_entity.id
_entity.type
_entity.pdbx_description
1 polymer ?
#
loop_
_entity_poly.entity_id
_entity_poly.type
_entity_poly.pdbx_seq_one_letter_code
_entity_poly.pdbx_strand_id
1 'polypeptide(L)'
;LLTREGELLYHYVKGGVEQLLEGGRMLKRMLDMDMGEVRIGASDMTLQFFLLPYLEQFHKEYPKIKVTVTNAPTPETIRCLEEGKIDFGVVTTPFSGHGAIHSTEVKPIDNVFIAGSSFKELQGKELDYSILCDLPCIFLEKNTSTRLFMDQFLSQKGIELKPEFELATSDMIVQFARRNMGVGCVMEGFAEEAIERGEVFALSFKEKMPSRSICLVTGESGLMSMAGKHLLELLTGK
;
A
#
# COMPACT_ATOMS: atom_id res chain seq x y z
N LEU A 1 11.62 -53.99 -32.66
CA LEU A 1 12.86 -53.27 -32.98
C LEU A 1 12.51 -52.10 -33.89
N LEU A 2 13.02 -50.93 -33.64
CA LEU A 2 12.85 -49.76 -34.49
C LEU A 2 13.90 -49.84 -35.64
N THR A 3 13.59 -49.20 -36.79
CA THR A 3 14.58 -48.91 -37.81
C THR A 3 15.45 -47.75 -37.36
N ARG A 4 16.55 -47.46 -38.04
CA ARG A 4 17.45 -46.34 -37.74
C ARG A 4 16.70 -44.99 -37.80
N GLU A 5 15.85 -44.82 -38.77
CA GLU A 5 14.95 -43.65 -38.90
C GLU A 5 13.90 -43.60 -37.80
N GLY A 6 13.38 -44.79 -37.41
CA GLY A 6 12.45 -44.91 -36.29
C GLY A 6 13.07 -44.58 -34.94
N GLU A 7 14.33 -44.93 -34.69
CA GLU A 7 15.06 -44.57 -33.49
C GLU A 7 15.30 -43.05 -33.43
N LEU A 8 15.66 -42.44 -34.54
CA LEU A 8 15.85 -40.98 -34.62
C LEU A 8 14.53 -40.27 -34.33
N LEU A 9 13.44 -40.64 -34.99
CA LEU A 9 12.12 -40.07 -34.75
C LEU A 9 11.65 -40.27 -33.31
N TYR A 10 11.81 -41.50 -32.77
CA TYR A 10 11.45 -41.79 -31.37
C TYR A 10 12.19 -40.90 -30.36
N HIS A 11 13.46 -40.64 -30.58
CA HIS A 11 14.24 -39.74 -29.68
C HIS A 11 13.63 -38.36 -29.64
N TYR A 12 13.33 -37.74 -30.78
CA TYR A 12 12.72 -36.40 -30.82
C TYR A 12 11.30 -36.37 -30.27
N VAL A 13 10.46 -37.37 -30.67
CA VAL A 13 9.07 -37.44 -30.18
C VAL A 13 9.01 -37.67 -28.69
N LYS A 14 9.85 -38.57 -28.15
CA LYS A 14 9.93 -38.82 -26.71
C LYS A 14 10.27 -37.56 -25.92
N GLY A 15 11.30 -36.81 -26.33
CA GLY A 15 11.68 -35.55 -25.69
C GLY A 15 10.57 -34.51 -25.74
N GLY A 16 9.89 -34.37 -26.87
CA GLY A 16 8.76 -33.45 -27.01
C GLY A 16 7.58 -33.80 -26.09
N VAL A 17 7.21 -35.11 -26.03
CA VAL A 17 6.13 -35.58 -25.16
C VAL A 17 6.49 -35.39 -23.67
N GLU A 18 7.72 -35.69 -23.27
CA GLU A 18 8.19 -35.46 -21.87
C GLU A 18 8.11 -33.99 -21.48
N GLN A 19 8.49 -33.05 -22.36
CA GLN A 19 8.36 -31.61 -22.15
C GLN A 19 6.91 -31.15 -22.00
N LEU A 20 6.00 -31.65 -22.85
CA LEU A 20 4.56 -31.34 -22.77
C LEU A 20 3.93 -31.87 -21.48
N LEU A 21 4.28 -33.09 -21.06
CA LEU A 21 3.80 -33.67 -19.80
C LEU A 21 4.34 -32.88 -18.58
N GLU A 22 5.58 -32.42 -18.62
CA GLU A 22 6.16 -31.60 -17.54
C GLU A 22 5.48 -30.23 -17.49
N GLY A 23 5.26 -29.57 -18.63
CA GLY A 23 4.50 -28.33 -18.70
C GLY A 23 3.09 -28.48 -18.12
N GLY A 24 2.40 -29.56 -18.44
CA GLY A 24 1.07 -29.88 -17.88
C GLY A 24 1.11 -30.09 -16.36
N ARG A 25 2.13 -30.77 -15.84
CA ARG A 25 2.32 -30.94 -14.38
C ARG A 25 2.60 -29.61 -13.69
N MET A 26 3.44 -28.76 -14.27
CA MET A 26 3.73 -27.44 -13.73
C MET A 26 2.47 -26.56 -13.70
N LEU A 27 1.72 -26.51 -14.79
CA LEU A 27 0.46 -25.78 -14.86
C LEU A 27 -0.53 -26.25 -13.78
N LYS A 28 -0.67 -27.56 -13.63
CA LYS A 28 -1.54 -28.13 -12.59
C LYS A 28 -1.10 -27.69 -11.18
N ARG A 29 0.19 -27.74 -10.88
CA ARG A 29 0.71 -27.29 -9.58
C ARG A 29 0.45 -25.80 -9.31
N MET A 30 0.50 -24.95 -10.34
CA MET A 30 0.13 -23.54 -10.22
C MET A 30 -1.37 -23.36 -9.97
N LEU A 31 -2.23 -24.13 -10.64
CA LEU A 31 -3.67 -24.11 -10.43
C LEU A 31 -4.08 -24.67 -9.07
N ASP A 32 -3.38 -25.69 -8.58
CA ASP A 32 -3.58 -26.29 -7.26
C ASP A 32 -2.92 -25.47 -6.13
N MET A 33 -2.39 -24.28 -6.40
CA MET A 33 -1.71 -23.40 -5.43
C MET A 33 -0.50 -24.05 -4.73
N ASP A 34 0.11 -25.06 -5.35
CA ASP A 34 1.30 -25.76 -4.85
C ASP A 34 2.63 -25.06 -5.25
N MET A 35 2.55 -24.08 -6.12
CA MET A 35 3.62 -23.16 -6.51
C MET A 35 3.04 -21.91 -7.18
N GLY A 36 3.77 -20.81 -7.10
CA GLY A 36 3.38 -19.57 -7.76
C GLY A 36 4.00 -18.35 -7.09
N GLU A 37 3.63 -17.18 -7.59
CA GLU A 37 4.03 -15.88 -7.06
C GLU A 37 2.85 -14.91 -7.11
N VAL A 38 2.73 -14.09 -6.06
CA VAL A 38 1.84 -12.92 -6.01
C VAL A 38 2.72 -11.69 -5.92
N ARG A 39 2.48 -10.70 -6.76
CA ARG A 39 3.19 -9.41 -6.77
C ARG A 39 2.22 -8.31 -6.40
N ILE A 40 2.50 -7.61 -5.31
CA ILE A 40 1.62 -6.60 -4.72
C ILE A 40 2.36 -5.27 -4.69
N GLY A 41 1.68 -4.19 -5.06
CA GLY A 41 2.16 -2.82 -4.78
C GLY A 41 1.46 -2.26 -3.54
N ALA A 42 2.21 -1.76 -2.58
CA ALA A 42 1.65 -1.18 -1.37
C ALA A 42 2.65 -0.20 -0.75
N SER A 43 2.16 0.83 -0.06
CA SER A 43 3.02 1.64 0.81
C SER A 43 3.22 0.93 2.16
N ASP A 44 4.23 1.38 2.93
CA ASP A 44 4.45 0.93 4.32
C ASP A 44 3.18 1.03 5.17
N MET A 45 2.43 2.11 5.02
CA MET A 45 1.17 2.33 5.72
C MET A 45 0.11 1.29 5.36
N THR A 46 -0.15 1.08 4.07
CA THR A 46 -1.16 0.09 3.64
C THR A 46 -0.71 -1.35 3.91
N LEU A 47 0.58 -1.61 3.88
CA LEU A 47 1.15 -2.89 4.26
C LEU A 47 0.92 -3.17 5.75
N GLN A 48 1.33 -2.26 6.63
CA GLN A 48 1.28 -2.44 8.09
C GLN A 48 -0.16 -2.47 8.63
N PHE A 49 -1.01 -1.53 8.21
CA PHE A 49 -2.33 -1.33 8.82
C PHE A 49 -3.49 -2.02 8.11
N PHE A 50 -3.22 -2.63 6.96
CA PHE A 50 -4.25 -3.37 6.22
C PHE A 50 -3.78 -4.75 5.76
N LEU A 51 -2.70 -4.85 4.99
CA LEU A 51 -2.32 -6.10 4.33
C LEU A 51 -1.77 -7.17 5.27
N LEU A 52 -0.99 -6.79 6.28
CA LEU A 52 -0.19 -7.75 7.06
C LEU A 52 -0.99 -8.90 7.68
N PRO A 53 -2.17 -8.69 8.29
CA PRO A 53 -2.98 -9.80 8.83
C PRO A 53 -3.43 -10.80 7.76
N TYR A 54 -3.78 -10.32 6.57
CA TYR A 54 -4.19 -11.15 5.44
C TYR A 54 -3.01 -11.92 4.83
N LEU A 55 -1.84 -11.29 4.75
CA LEU A 55 -0.61 -11.96 4.30
C LEU A 55 -0.20 -13.06 5.27
N GLU A 56 -0.37 -12.86 6.56
CA GLU A 56 -0.13 -13.90 7.57
C GLU A 56 -1.07 -15.09 7.38
N GLN A 57 -2.37 -14.83 7.17
CA GLN A 57 -3.36 -15.88 6.91
C GLN A 57 -3.04 -16.61 5.59
N PHE A 58 -2.80 -15.88 4.52
CA PHE A 58 -2.47 -16.42 3.20
C PHE A 58 -1.21 -17.29 3.24
N HIS A 59 -0.16 -16.84 3.92
CA HIS A 59 1.08 -17.61 4.04
C HIS A 59 0.92 -18.91 4.83
N LYS A 60 0.07 -18.92 5.87
CA LYS A 60 -0.27 -20.16 6.61
C LYS A 60 -0.99 -21.16 5.72
N GLU A 61 -1.88 -20.70 4.85
CA GLU A 61 -2.68 -21.55 3.96
C GLU A 61 -1.87 -22.01 2.74
N TYR A 62 -1.05 -21.12 2.17
CA TYR A 62 -0.27 -21.35 0.96
C TYR A 62 1.23 -21.08 1.16
N PRO A 63 1.94 -21.87 1.99
CA PRO A 63 3.33 -21.59 2.39
C PRO A 63 4.35 -21.70 1.25
N LYS A 64 3.97 -22.29 0.11
CA LYS A 64 4.82 -22.44 -1.07
C LYS A 64 4.65 -21.33 -2.09
N ILE A 65 3.67 -20.43 -1.88
CA ILE A 65 3.47 -19.28 -2.75
C ILE A 65 4.41 -18.16 -2.31
N LYS A 66 5.21 -17.68 -3.25
CA LYS A 66 6.05 -16.52 -3.03
C LYS A 66 5.20 -15.24 -3.06
N VAL A 67 5.34 -14.40 -2.05
CA VAL A 67 4.72 -13.08 -2.02
C VAL A 67 5.80 -12.03 -2.16
N THR A 68 5.69 -11.19 -3.20
CA THR A 68 6.57 -10.05 -3.43
C THR A 68 5.77 -8.78 -3.23
N VAL A 69 6.17 -7.96 -2.25
CA VAL A 69 5.56 -6.64 -2.02
C VAL A 69 6.53 -5.56 -2.47
N THR A 70 6.12 -4.77 -3.45
CA THR A 70 6.84 -3.56 -3.88
C THR A 70 6.36 -2.41 -3.00
N ASN A 71 7.25 -1.92 -2.12
CA ASN A 71 6.96 -0.75 -1.31
C ASN A 71 7.12 0.52 -2.15
N ALA A 72 5.99 1.18 -2.43
CA ALA A 72 5.95 2.37 -3.25
C ALA A 72 4.77 3.28 -2.87
N PRO A 73 4.88 4.60 -3.07
CA PRO A 73 3.76 5.51 -2.93
C PRO A 73 2.68 5.23 -3.99
N THR A 74 1.46 5.68 -3.71
CA THR A 74 0.28 5.42 -4.56
C THR A 74 0.50 5.68 -6.05
N PRO A 75 1.08 6.81 -6.51
CA PRO A 75 1.27 7.04 -7.94
C PRO A 75 2.19 6.01 -8.61
N GLU A 76 3.22 5.57 -7.91
CA GLU A 76 4.13 4.55 -8.44
C GLU A 76 3.50 3.15 -8.43
N THR A 77 2.71 2.83 -7.40
CA THR A 77 1.92 1.59 -7.34
C THR A 77 0.96 1.50 -8.53
N ILE A 78 0.25 2.58 -8.85
CA ILE A 78 -0.65 2.67 -10.01
C ILE A 78 0.14 2.43 -11.31
N ARG A 79 1.28 3.08 -11.48
CA ARG A 79 2.15 2.87 -12.65
C ARG A 79 2.62 1.42 -12.78
N CYS A 80 3.05 0.80 -11.67
CA CYS A 80 3.44 -0.62 -11.67
C CYS A 80 2.29 -1.54 -12.07
N LEU A 81 1.05 -1.20 -11.68
CA LEU A 81 -0.14 -1.95 -12.08
C LEU A 81 -0.42 -1.80 -13.58
N GLU A 82 -0.38 -0.59 -14.12
CA GLU A 82 -0.56 -0.30 -15.54
C GLU A 82 0.49 -1.00 -16.43
N GLU A 83 1.73 -1.09 -15.93
CA GLU A 83 2.83 -1.78 -16.60
C GLU A 83 2.81 -3.33 -16.40
N GLY A 84 1.83 -3.88 -15.68
CA GLY A 84 1.72 -5.31 -15.40
C GLY A 84 2.84 -5.89 -14.52
N LYS A 85 3.54 -5.05 -13.78
CA LYS A 85 4.63 -5.46 -12.87
C LYS A 85 4.11 -6.05 -11.56
N ILE A 86 2.88 -5.73 -11.18
CA ILE A 86 2.17 -6.23 -10.00
C ILE A 86 0.83 -6.81 -10.39
N ASP A 87 0.32 -7.74 -9.60
CA ASP A 87 -1.00 -8.37 -9.79
C ASP A 87 -2.12 -7.42 -9.36
N PHE A 88 -1.95 -6.73 -8.24
CA PHE A 88 -2.84 -5.70 -7.72
C PHE A 88 -2.10 -4.72 -6.81
N GLY A 89 -2.73 -3.58 -6.55
CA GLY A 89 -2.20 -2.56 -5.63
C GLY A 89 -3.10 -2.32 -4.44
N VAL A 90 -2.50 -1.92 -3.32
CA VAL A 90 -3.21 -1.40 -2.14
C VAL A 90 -2.79 0.04 -1.94
N VAL A 91 -3.67 0.95 -2.26
CA VAL A 91 -3.42 2.38 -2.35
C VAL A 91 -4.33 3.18 -1.43
N THR A 92 -4.09 4.48 -1.32
CA THR A 92 -4.99 5.37 -0.56
C THR A 92 -5.50 6.51 -1.44
N THR A 93 -6.73 6.92 -1.19
CA THR A 93 -7.30 8.10 -1.85
C THR A 93 -6.62 9.40 -1.36
N PRO A 94 -6.55 10.47 -2.18
CA PRO A 94 -6.92 10.49 -3.59
C PRO A 94 -5.83 9.86 -4.47
N PHE A 95 -6.25 9.29 -5.59
CA PHE A 95 -5.33 8.84 -6.65
C PHE A 95 -5.98 9.02 -8.02
N SER A 96 -5.18 9.05 -9.06
CA SER A 96 -5.61 9.02 -10.45
C SER A 96 -4.84 7.92 -11.18
N GLY A 97 -5.49 7.27 -12.13
CA GLY A 97 -4.88 6.28 -13.02
C GLY A 97 -5.27 6.55 -14.47
N HIS A 98 -4.45 6.12 -15.39
CA HIS A 98 -4.72 6.12 -16.82
C HIS A 98 -5.12 4.69 -17.22
N GLY A 99 -6.23 4.50 -17.96
CA GLY A 99 -6.69 3.19 -18.39
C GLY A 99 -7.79 2.56 -17.51
N ALA A 100 -8.07 1.27 -17.73
CA ALA A 100 -9.13 0.54 -17.03
C ALA A 100 -8.65 0.01 -15.67
N ILE A 101 -8.57 0.91 -14.68
CA ILE A 101 -8.29 0.54 -13.30
C ILE A 101 -9.61 0.39 -12.54
N HIS A 102 -9.84 -0.78 -11.98
CA HIS A 102 -10.93 -1.02 -11.04
C HIS A 102 -10.45 -0.77 -9.63
N SER A 103 -11.21 0.00 -8.85
CA SER A 103 -10.90 0.25 -7.45
C SER A 103 -12.06 -0.16 -6.55
N THR A 104 -11.74 -0.75 -5.41
CA THR A 104 -12.69 -1.13 -4.35
C THR A 104 -12.20 -0.55 -3.05
N GLU A 105 -13.01 0.27 -2.39
CA GLU A 105 -12.70 0.76 -1.04
C GLU A 105 -12.86 -0.38 -0.03
N VAL A 106 -11.86 -0.54 0.85
CA VAL A 106 -11.83 -1.66 1.81
C VAL A 106 -11.73 -1.21 3.26
N LYS A 107 -11.17 -0.02 3.52
CA LYS A 107 -11.05 0.49 4.89
C LYS A 107 -10.99 2.02 4.90
N PRO A 108 -11.83 2.71 5.71
CA PRO A 108 -11.66 4.13 5.97
C PRO A 108 -10.41 4.39 6.82
N ILE A 109 -9.78 5.54 6.62
CA ILE A 109 -8.62 6.01 7.39
C ILE A 109 -8.76 7.48 7.72
N ASP A 110 -8.42 7.85 8.94
CA ASP A 110 -8.36 9.23 9.40
C ASP A 110 -6.90 9.67 9.55
N ASN A 111 -6.67 10.97 9.34
CA ASN A 111 -5.39 11.59 9.61
C ASN A 111 -5.51 12.47 10.86
N VAL A 112 -4.42 12.55 11.60
CA VAL A 112 -4.30 13.35 12.81
C VAL A 112 -3.05 14.22 12.75
N PHE A 113 -3.18 15.45 13.24
CA PHE A 113 -2.03 16.29 13.53
C PHE A 113 -1.51 15.98 14.92
N ILE A 114 -0.22 15.78 15.06
CA ILE A 114 0.45 15.47 16.31
C ILE A 114 1.54 16.47 16.61
N ALA A 115 1.78 16.70 17.89
CA ALA A 115 2.82 17.57 18.38
C ALA A 115 3.46 17.01 19.66
N GLY A 116 4.72 17.33 19.88
CA GLY A 116 5.45 16.97 21.10
C GLY A 116 5.26 17.99 22.23
N SER A 117 5.88 17.72 23.37
CA SER A 117 5.69 18.44 24.62
C SER A 117 6.02 19.95 24.58
N SER A 118 6.85 20.41 23.64
CA SER A 118 7.14 21.85 23.49
C SER A 118 5.96 22.66 22.96
N PHE A 119 4.92 22.00 22.45
CA PHE A 119 3.71 22.62 21.91
C PHE A 119 2.50 22.45 22.86
N LYS A 120 2.72 22.19 24.15
CA LYS A 120 1.68 21.94 25.16
C LYS A 120 0.61 23.03 25.24
N GLU A 121 0.94 24.26 24.89
CA GLU A 121 -0.01 25.37 24.85
C GLU A 121 -1.13 25.16 23.83
N LEU A 122 -0.96 24.25 22.86
CA LEU A 122 -1.97 23.89 21.85
C LEU A 122 -2.87 22.73 22.32
N GLN A 123 -2.43 21.97 23.33
CA GLN A 123 -3.12 20.77 23.77
C GLN A 123 -4.50 21.10 24.35
N GLY A 124 -5.54 20.39 23.89
CA GLY A 124 -6.92 20.54 24.35
C GLY A 124 -7.62 21.81 23.87
N LYS A 125 -6.99 22.61 23.01
CA LYS A 125 -7.63 23.77 22.39
C LYS A 125 -8.25 23.40 21.03
N GLU A 126 -9.40 23.98 20.72
CA GLU A 126 -9.95 23.93 19.36
C GLU A 126 -9.25 24.97 18.48
N LEU A 127 -8.42 24.49 17.56
CA LEU A 127 -7.56 25.30 16.70
C LEU A 127 -8.23 25.58 15.36
N ASP A 128 -7.79 26.68 14.73
CA ASP A 128 -8.02 26.91 13.31
C ASP A 128 -6.84 26.39 12.52
N TYR A 129 -7.06 25.85 11.30
CA TYR A 129 -5.96 25.36 10.46
C TYR A 129 -4.94 26.44 10.07
N SER A 130 -5.32 27.73 10.12
CA SER A 130 -4.39 28.83 9.85
C SER A 130 -3.19 28.86 10.77
N ILE A 131 -3.28 28.30 11.98
CA ILE A 131 -2.15 28.21 12.92
C ILE A 131 -0.96 27.42 12.33
N LEU A 132 -1.20 26.52 11.39
CA LEU A 132 -0.15 25.75 10.72
C LEU A 132 0.81 26.63 9.90
N CYS A 133 0.41 27.87 9.56
CA CYS A 133 1.29 28.84 8.90
C CYS A 133 2.38 29.38 9.82
N ASP A 134 2.14 29.35 11.13
CA ASP A 134 3.01 29.93 12.16
C ASP A 134 3.81 28.85 12.93
N LEU A 135 3.60 27.58 12.62
CA LEU A 135 4.23 26.45 13.28
C LEU A 135 5.20 25.74 12.33
N PRO A 136 6.32 25.24 12.85
CA PRO A 136 7.17 24.32 12.08
C PRO A 136 6.39 23.06 11.76
N CYS A 137 6.26 22.74 10.48
CA CYS A 137 5.46 21.62 10.01
C CYS A 137 6.33 20.50 9.43
N ILE A 138 5.89 19.28 9.66
CA ILE A 138 6.54 18.04 9.20
C ILE A 138 5.52 17.26 8.37
N PHE A 139 5.80 17.02 7.09
CA PHE A 139 4.88 16.34 6.18
C PHE A 139 5.59 15.25 5.37
N LEU A 140 4.79 14.39 4.75
CA LEU A 140 5.30 13.47 3.75
C LEU A 140 5.73 14.21 2.47
N GLU A 141 6.59 13.58 1.69
CA GLU A 141 7.02 14.05 0.37
C GLU A 141 5.83 14.25 -0.57
N LYS A 142 5.98 15.17 -1.53
CA LYS A 142 4.92 15.61 -2.46
C LYS A 142 4.36 14.49 -3.36
N ASN A 143 5.11 13.42 -3.58
CA ASN A 143 4.72 12.29 -4.41
C ASN A 143 3.82 11.26 -3.68
N THR A 144 3.33 11.58 -2.47
CA THR A 144 2.45 10.69 -1.72
C THR A 144 0.98 11.12 -1.79
N SER A 145 0.05 10.17 -1.78
CA SER A 145 -1.40 10.46 -1.75
C SER A 145 -1.81 11.21 -0.48
N THR A 146 -1.15 10.94 0.64
CA THR A 146 -1.40 11.65 1.90
C THR A 146 -1.03 13.13 1.78
N ARG A 147 0.14 13.44 1.20
CA ARG A 147 0.54 14.84 0.99
C ARG A 147 -0.38 15.54 -0.02
N LEU A 148 -0.72 14.89 -1.12
CA LEU A 148 -1.67 15.43 -2.10
C LEU A 148 -3.02 15.76 -1.45
N PHE A 149 -3.55 14.87 -0.63
CA PHE A 149 -4.78 15.11 0.13
C PHE A 149 -4.66 16.32 1.05
N MET A 150 -3.56 16.42 1.80
CA MET A 150 -3.31 17.54 2.73
C MET A 150 -3.20 18.87 2.01
N ASP A 151 -2.45 18.92 0.91
CA ASP A 151 -2.28 20.12 0.11
C ASP A 151 -3.65 20.57 -0.48
N GLN A 152 -4.47 19.63 -0.97
CA GLN A 152 -5.81 19.93 -1.47
C GLN A 152 -6.75 20.42 -0.37
N PHE A 153 -6.78 19.77 0.78
CA PHE A 153 -7.63 20.13 1.90
C PHE A 153 -7.29 21.52 2.44
N LEU A 154 -6.02 21.82 2.65
CA LEU A 154 -5.58 23.09 3.21
C LEU A 154 -5.66 24.24 2.18
N SER A 155 -5.44 23.97 0.90
CA SER A 155 -5.58 24.98 -0.16
C SER A 155 -7.02 25.47 -0.29
N GLN A 156 -8.04 24.61 -0.08
CA GLN A 156 -9.45 25.02 -0.04
C GLN A 156 -9.75 26.01 1.09
N LYS A 157 -8.89 26.07 2.11
CA LYS A 157 -8.97 27.01 3.24
C LYS A 157 -8.05 28.22 3.07
N GLY A 158 -7.42 28.36 1.90
CA GLY A 158 -6.47 29.44 1.62
C GLY A 158 -5.12 29.29 2.31
N ILE A 159 -4.79 28.06 2.77
CA ILE A 159 -3.55 27.77 3.48
C ILE A 159 -2.60 27.04 2.52
N GLU A 160 -1.43 27.62 2.30
CA GLU A 160 -0.32 26.99 1.57
C GLU A 160 0.71 26.48 2.56
N LEU A 161 0.92 25.16 2.60
CA LEU A 161 1.90 24.53 3.47
C LEU A 161 3.33 24.80 2.99
N LYS A 162 4.17 25.21 3.93
CA LYS A 162 5.61 25.34 3.75
C LYS A 162 6.31 24.52 4.84
N PRO A 163 6.35 23.19 4.67
CA PRO A 163 6.93 22.32 5.70
C PRO A 163 8.43 22.59 5.85
N GLU A 164 8.93 22.57 7.07
CA GLU A 164 10.37 22.60 7.36
C GLU A 164 11.02 21.25 7.10
N PHE A 165 10.24 20.16 7.24
CA PHE A 165 10.71 18.81 7.00
C PHE A 165 9.75 18.06 6.06
N GLU A 166 10.30 17.51 4.99
CA GLU A 166 9.61 16.58 4.09
C GLU A 166 10.24 15.19 4.24
N LEU A 167 9.44 14.20 4.63
CA LEU A 167 9.90 12.87 5.02
C LEU A 167 9.22 11.78 4.18
N ALA A 168 9.92 10.66 3.98
CA ALA A 168 9.44 9.56 3.16
C ALA A 168 8.38 8.70 3.87
N THR A 169 8.41 8.59 5.22
CA THR A 169 7.55 7.68 5.98
C THR A 169 6.86 8.36 7.15
N SER A 170 5.65 7.85 7.49
CA SER A 170 4.86 8.37 8.62
C SER A 170 5.52 8.11 9.98
N ASP A 171 6.22 7.00 10.15
CA ASP A 171 6.97 6.71 11.36
C ASP A 171 8.00 7.81 11.68
N MET A 172 8.69 8.30 10.65
CA MET A 172 9.66 9.38 10.84
C MET A 172 8.98 10.68 11.25
N ILE A 173 7.77 10.97 10.77
CA ILE A 173 7.01 12.14 11.23
C ILE A 173 6.73 12.05 12.73
N VAL A 174 6.29 10.88 13.23
CA VAL A 174 6.08 10.65 14.67
C VAL A 174 7.38 10.84 15.44
N GLN A 175 8.52 10.31 14.93
CA GLN A 175 9.82 10.44 15.54
C GLN A 175 10.31 11.90 15.64
N PHE A 176 10.00 12.72 14.64
CA PHE A 176 10.35 14.15 14.64
C PHE A 176 9.43 14.94 15.58
N ALA A 177 8.12 14.68 15.54
CA ALA A 177 7.15 15.34 16.42
C ALA A 177 7.46 15.12 17.90
N ARG A 178 7.76 13.86 18.31
CA ARG A 178 8.12 13.55 19.71
C ARG A 178 9.42 14.22 20.18
N ARG A 179 10.30 14.62 19.24
CA ARG A 179 11.52 15.39 19.51
C ARG A 179 11.30 16.89 19.44
N ASN A 180 10.04 17.33 19.35
CA ASN A 180 9.65 18.73 19.29
C ASN A 180 10.20 19.50 18.08
N MET A 181 10.43 18.82 16.96
CA MET A 181 10.93 19.45 15.74
C MET A 181 9.82 20.11 14.92
N GLY A 182 8.56 19.90 15.28
CA GLY A 182 7.42 20.53 14.63
C GLY A 182 6.12 19.75 14.85
N VAL A 183 5.07 20.22 14.17
CA VAL A 183 3.75 19.60 14.11
C VAL A 183 3.69 18.71 12.87
N GLY A 184 3.36 17.43 13.05
CA GLY A 184 3.29 16.46 11.96
C GLY A 184 1.87 16.00 11.68
N CYS A 185 1.57 15.64 10.42
CA CYS A 185 0.32 14.98 10.06
C CYS A 185 0.58 13.54 9.59
N VAL A 186 -0.10 12.59 10.25
CA VAL A 186 0.01 11.15 9.97
C VAL A 186 -1.36 10.49 9.96
N MET A 187 -1.47 9.29 9.41
CA MET A 187 -2.61 8.42 9.66
C MET A 187 -2.64 8.05 11.15
N GLU A 188 -3.82 8.08 11.75
CA GLU A 188 -4.02 7.98 13.20
C GLU A 188 -3.29 6.78 13.82
N GLY A 189 -3.38 5.60 13.22
CA GLY A 189 -2.73 4.39 13.73
C GLY A 189 -1.20 4.48 13.91
N PHE A 190 -0.50 5.37 13.18
CA PHE A 190 0.93 5.60 13.44
C PHE A 190 1.20 6.35 14.73
N ALA A 191 0.24 7.15 15.18
CA ALA A 191 0.41 8.01 16.34
C ALA A 191 -0.12 7.37 17.64
N GLU A 192 -0.99 6.36 17.55
CA GLU A 192 -1.69 5.74 18.70
C GLU A 192 -0.74 5.42 19.86
N GLU A 193 0.28 4.62 19.61
CA GLU A 193 1.23 4.20 20.65
C GLU A 193 1.98 5.37 21.28
N ALA A 194 2.41 6.35 20.46
CA ALA A 194 3.10 7.53 20.95
C ALA A 194 2.19 8.48 21.75
N ILE A 195 0.90 8.55 21.39
CA ILE A 195 -0.13 9.29 22.12
C ILE A 195 -0.42 8.60 23.47
N GLU A 196 -0.63 7.28 23.46
CA GLU A 196 -0.87 6.51 24.70
C GLU A 196 0.29 6.62 25.69
N ARG A 197 1.52 6.66 25.21
CA ARG A 197 2.72 6.86 26.03
C ARG A 197 2.92 8.31 26.46
N GLY A 198 2.12 9.26 25.97
CA GLY A 198 2.26 10.69 26.24
C GLY A 198 3.52 11.32 25.63
N GLU A 199 4.12 10.68 24.62
CA GLU A 199 5.30 11.20 23.89
C GLU A 199 4.92 12.30 22.91
N VAL A 200 3.70 12.22 22.36
CA VAL A 200 3.04 13.23 21.54
C VAL A 200 1.58 13.36 21.95
N PHE A 201 0.91 14.40 21.49
CA PHE A 201 -0.54 14.57 21.64
C PHE A 201 -1.17 14.98 20.32
N ALA A 202 -2.45 14.61 20.14
CA ALA A 202 -3.24 15.02 18.99
C ALA A 202 -3.70 16.47 19.13
N LEU A 203 -3.63 17.23 18.03
CA LEU A 203 -4.23 18.55 17.92
C LEU A 203 -5.70 18.44 17.53
N SER A 204 -6.55 19.22 18.18
CA SER A 204 -7.98 19.32 17.85
C SER A 204 -8.25 20.56 17.01
N PHE A 205 -8.97 20.39 15.90
CA PHE A 205 -9.36 21.47 15.01
C PHE A 205 -10.87 21.67 15.03
N LYS A 206 -11.34 22.91 14.85
CA LYS A 206 -12.77 23.27 14.79
C LYS A 206 -13.53 22.50 13.73
N GLU A 207 -12.86 22.20 12.64
CA GLU A 207 -13.42 21.44 11.53
C GLU A 207 -12.67 20.12 11.40
N LYS A 208 -13.41 19.00 11.37
CA LYS A 208 -12.80 17.68 11.18
C LYS A 208 -12.29 17.55 9.75
N MET A 209 -11.08 17.02 9.61
CA MET A 209 -10.54 16.62 8.32
C MET A 209 -11.37 15.47 7.74
N PRO A 210 -11.71 15.45 6.45
CA PRO A 210 -12.40 14.33 5.84
C PRO A 210 -11.60 13.04 5.93
N SER A 211 -12.31 11.93 6.15
CA SER A 211 -11.72 10.60 6.08
C SER A 211 -11.30 10.27 4.65
N ARG A 212 -10.27 9.46 4.50
CA ARG A 212 -9.82 8.87 3.25
C ARG A 212 -10.09 7.37 3.25
N SER A 213 -9.79 6.68 2.16
CA SER A 213 -9.98 5.23 2.08
C SER A 213 -8.70 4.53 1.63
N ILE A 214 -8.48 3.34 2.18
CA ILE A 214 -7.62 2.34 1.56
C ILE A 214 -8.44 1.65 0.48
N CYS A 215 -7.84 1.51 -0.70
CA CYS A 215 -8.46 0.91 -1.87
C CYS A 215 -7.60 -0.23 -2.40
N LEU A 216 -8.24 -1.31 -2.80
CA LEU A 216 -7.67 -2.32 -3.67
C LEU A 216 -7.82 -1.85 -5.11
N VAL A 217 -6.73 -1.88 -5.88
CA VAL A 217 -6.74 -1.51 -7.29
C VAL A 217 -6.25 -2.66 -8.14
N THR A 218 -7.00 -2.96 -9.20
CA THR A 218 -6.69 -4.01 -10.18
C THR A 218 -6.74 -3.44 -11.59
N GLY A 219 -5.91 -3.97 -12.48
CA GLY A 219 -5.98 -3.70 -13.91
C GLY A 219 -7.02 -4.57 -14.63
N GLU A 220 -7.00 -4.56 -15.95
CA GLU A 220 -7.86 -5.44 -16.76
C GLU A 220 -7.65 -6.91 -16.39
N SER A 221 -8.74 -7.65 -16.24
CA SER A 221 -8.83 -8.97 -15.63
C SER A 221 -8.29 -10.12 -16.52
N GLY A 222 -7.09 -10.00 -17.06
CA GLY A 222 -6.46 -11.07 -17.85
C GLY A 222 -5.05 -11.44 -17.39
N LEU A 223 -4.41 -10.58 -16.63
CA LEU A 223 -2.99 -10.71 -16.31
C LEU A 223 -2.69 -11.14 -14.87
N MET A 224 -3.72 -11.22 -14.00
CA MET A 224 -3.54 -11.58 -12.61
C MET A 224 -3.30 -13.08 -12.43
N SER A 225 -2.29 -13.43 -11.64
CA SER A 225 -1.99 -14.82 -11.28
C SER A 225 -3.14 -15.48 -10.49
N MET A 226 -3.23 -16.80 -10.49
CA MET A 226 -4.22 -17.52 -9.66
C MET A 226 -4.02 -17.21 -8.19
N ALA A 227 -2.77 -17.19 -7.73
CA ALA A 227 -2.43 -16.82 -6.37
C ALA A 227 -2.84 -15.38 -6.02
N GLY A 228 -2.68 -14.45 -6.97
CA GLY A 228 -3.16 -13.07 -6.83
C GLY A 228 -4.68 -12.98 -6.68
N LYS A 229 -5.43 -13.79 -7.46
CA LYS A 229 -6.90 -13.85 -7.35
C LYS A 229 -7.36 -14.36 -6.00
N HIS A 230 -6.79 -15.45 -5.51
CA HIS A 230 -7.12 -16.00 -4.19
C HIS A 230 -6.81 -15.03 -3.05
N LEU A 231 -5.67 -14.34 -3.11
CA LEU A 231 -5.36 -13.32 -2.12
C LEU A 231 -6.34 -12.13 -2.19
N LEU A 232 -6.71 -11.70 -3.40
CA LEU A 232 -7.69 -10.62 -3.58
C LEU A 232 -9.07 -11.00 -3.05
N GLU A 233 -9.51 -12.25 -3.25
CA GLU A 233 -10.76 -12.80 -2.67
C GLU A 233 -10.71 -12.74 -1.14
N LEU A 234 -9.61 -13.15 -0.52
CA LEU A 234 -9.40 -13.06 0.92
C LEU A 234 -9.49 -11.61 1.43
N LEU A 235 -8.89 -10.65 0.71
CA LEU A 235 -8.90 -9.24 1.04
C LEU A 235 -10.29 -8.60 0.91
N THR A 236 -11.16 -9.14 0.05
CA THR A 236 -12.51 -8.61 -0.20
C THR A 236 -13.61 -9.37 0.55
N GLY A 237 -13.27 -10.46 1.26
CA GLY A 237 -14.22 -11.29 1.99
C GLY A 237 -15.19 -12.05 1.09
N LYS A 238 -14.80 -12.35 -0.13
CA LYS A 238 -15.61 -13.08 -1.12
C LYS A 238 -15.14 -14.51 -1.25
#